data_d352d5df8266c40fa8395c38f2a0b998
#
_entry.id   d352d5df8266c40fa8395c38f2a0b998
#
_cell.length_a   1.000
_cell.length_b   1.000
_cell.length_c   1.000
_cell.angle_alpha   90.00
_cell.angle_beta   90.00
_cell.angle_gamma   90.00
#
_symmetry.space_group_name_H-M   'P 1'
#
loop_
_entity.id
_entity.type
_entity.pdbx_description
1 polymer ?
#
loop_
_entity_poly.entity_id
_entity_poly.type
_entity_poly.pdbx_seq_one_letter_code
_entity_poly.pdbx_strand_id
1 'polypeptide(L)'
;NIGQIMQGEPQFGVAQSDWQYHAYNGTRPDKVKPFNGLRAVFSAHPEPFQIITRKGSKIKDWNSLKGKKVNIGNPGSGQRGTFEVLMEAHGVDTGYFGSTSELTSSEQSGALCDKKIDAFGYTVGVPNAGVAQSTDGCGASIINLDTDPVKKLVADNPFYAFATIPKGTYKTSKKDVTTFGVMASVVTSEAVPEDLVYAVVKAVFENLDDFKKQHPAFANLDPKKMIVDGLSAPLHPGAV
;
A
#
# COMPACT_ATOMS: atom_id res chain seq x y z
N ASN A 1 -5.30 -2.73 11.72
CA ASN A 1 -4.52 -3.91 12.16
C ASN A 1 -3.59 -3.60 13.34
N ILE A 2 -2.66 -2.61 13.25
CA ILE A 2 -1.71 -2.30 14.33
C ILE A 2 -2.44 -2.00 15.65
N GLY A 3 -3.50 -1.19 15.63
CA GLY A 3 -4.30 -0.88 16.81
C GLY A 3 -4.98 -2.09 17.43
N GLN A 4 -5.35 -3.08 16.65
CA GLN A 4 -5.94 -4.34 17.12
C GLN A 4 -4.86 -5.26 17.74
N ILE A 5 -3.69 -5.35 17.10
CA ILE A 5 -2.53 -6.09 17.64
C ILE A 5 -2.10 -5.51 18.99
N MET A 6 -2.11 -4.18 19.13
CA MET A 6 -1.82 -3.50 20.40
C MET A 6 -2.81 -3.88 21.52
N GLN A 7 -4.04 -4.27 21.18
CA GLN A 7 -5.08 -4.73 22.10
C GLN A 7 -4.99 -6.25 22.37
N GLY A 8 -4.06 -6.97 21.73
CA GLY A 8 -3.86 -8.40 21.88
C GLY A 8 -4.67 -9.28 20.94
N GLU A 9 -5.45 -8.70 20.04
CA GLU A 9 -6.23 -9.43 19.04
C GLU A 9 -6.29 -8.66 17.70
N PRO A 10 -5.88 -9.27 16.61
CA PRO A 10 -5.24 -10.61 16.45
C PRO A 10 -3.76 -10.60 16.91
N GLN A 11 -3.18 -11.79 17.11
CA GLN A 11 -1.76 -11.94 17.44
C GLN A 11 -0.83 -11.53 16.29
N PHE A 12 -1.26 -11.73 15.05
CA PHE A 12 -0.55 -11.35 13.82
C PHE A 12 -1.42 -10.49 12.93
N GLY A 13 -0.79 -9.64 12.16
CA GLY A 13 -1.48 -8.83 11.14
C GLY A 13 -0.53 -8.41 10.04
N VAL A 14 -1.09 -7.86 8.96
CA VAL A 14 -0.30 -7.23 7.90
C VAL A 14 -0.38 -5.72 8.06
N ALA A 15 0.76 -5.05 8.02
CA ALA A 15 0.87 -3.61 8.09
C ALA A 15 1.87 -3.08 7.06
N GLN A 16 1.60 -1.89 6.54
CA GLN A 16 2.49 -1.18 5.64
C GLN A 16 3.72 -0.67 6.38
N SER A 17 4.87 -0.63 5.71
CA SER A 17 6.16 -0.21 6.29
C SER A 17 6.13 1.21 6.88
N ASP A 18 5.41 2.15 6.28
CA ASP A 18 5.25 3.50 6.79
C ASP A 18 4.48 3.52 8.13
N TRP A 19 3.36 2.80 8.22
CA TRP A 19 2.57 2.76 9.45
C TRP A 19 3.25 1.96 10.56
N GLN A 20 4.07 0.95 10.24
CA GLN A 20 4.95 0.30 11.21
C GLN A 20 5.93 1.30 11.82
N TYR A 21 6.62 2.08 10.96
CA TYR A 21 7.56 3.10 11.39
C TYR A 21 6.90 4.13 12.30
N HIS A 22 5.78 4.68 11.87
CA HIS A 22 5.07 5.72 12.62
C HIS A 22 4.51 5.21 13.94
N ALA A 23 3.96 4.00 13.98
CA ALA A 23 3.46 3.39 15.21
C ALA A 23 4.60 3.12 16.19
N TYR A 24 5.69 2.49 15.73
CA TYR A 24 6.81 2.15 16.60
C TYR A 24 7.51 3.40 17.16
N ASN A 25 7.77 4.41 16.32
CA ASN A 25 8.50 5.62 16.69
C ASN A 25 7.60 6.74 17.25
N GLY A 26 6.28 6.61 17.19
CA GLY A 26 5.35 7.64 17.66
C GLY A 26 5.36 8.94 16.85
N THR A 27 5.78 8.90 15.58
CA THR A 27 6.03 10.10 14.77
C THR A 27 4.77 10.70 14.11
N ARG A 28 3.67 9.97 14.03
CA ARG A 28 2.37 10.41 13.50
C ARG A 28 1.23 10.01 14.45
N PRO A 29 1.23 10.49 15.73
CA PRO A 29 0.24 10.09 16.73
C PRO A 29 -1.20 10.53 16.38
N ASP A 30 -1.34 11.52 15.49
CA ASP A 30 -2.60 11.98 14.89
C ASP A 30 -3.22 10.98 13.91
N LYS A 31 -2.43 10.07 13.35
CA LYS A 31 -2.83 9.07 12.35
C LYS A 31 -2.80 7.64 12.87
N VAL A 32 -1.79 7.29 13.64
CA VAL A 32 -1.61 5.96 14.23
C VAL A 32 -1.18 6.08 15.69
N LYS A 33 -1.84 5.31 16.56
CA LYS A 33 -1.50 5.31 17.98
C LYS A 33 -0.08 4.74 18.19
N PRO A 34 0.79 5.42 18.97
CA PRO A 34 2.13 4.91 19.28
C PRO A 34 2.09 3.51 19.94
N PHE A 35 2.94 2.61 19.47
CA PHE A 35 3.03 1.25 19.96
C PHE A 35 4.46 0.71 19.89
N ASN A 36 5.27 0.97 20.90
CA ASN A 36 6.67 0.53 20.99
C ASN A 36 6.82 -0.99 21.13
N GLY A 37 5.75 -1.72 21.52
CA GLY A 37 5.69 -3.18 21.54
C GLY A 37 5.47 -3.82 20.17
N LEU A 38 5.34 -3.03 19.07
CA LEU A 38 5.21 -3.57 17.73
C LEU A 38 6.50 -4.26 17.30
N ARG A 39 6.36 -5.44 16.68
CA ARG A 39 7.48 -6.20 16.12
C ARG A 39 7.17 -6.61 14.69
N ALA A 40 8.17 -6.49 13.83
CA ALA A 40 8.13 -7.06 12.48
C ALA A 40 8.46 -8.56 12.53
N VAL A 41 7.86 -9.31 11.62
CA VAL A 41 8.11 -10.76 11.50
C VAL A 41 8.83 -11.04 10.18
N PHE A 42 8.22 -10.72 9.05
CA PHE A 42 8.84 -10.76 7.72
C PHE A 42 8.07 -9.86 6.75
N SER A 43 8.74 -9.44 5.68
CA SER A 43 8.12 -8.70 4.59
C SER A 43 7.42 -9.66 3.62
N ALA A 44 6.23 -9.28 3.16
CA ALA A 44 5.46 -10.10 2.22
C ALA A 44 5.67 -9.62 0.77
N HIS A 45 5.15 -8.46 0.39
CA HIS A 45 5.23 -8.00 -1.00
C HIS A 45 5.20 -6.47 -1.09
N PRO A 46 5.72 -5.89 -2.19
CA PRO A 46 5.56 -4.46 -2.43
C PRO A 46 4.11 -4.11 -2.72
N GLU A 47 3.69 -2.96 -2.23
CA GLU A 47 2.39 -2.34 -2.49
C GLU A 47 2.60 -0.97 -3.16
N PRO A 48 2.72 -0.94 -4.49
CA PRO A 48 2.78 0.31 -5.23
C PRO A 48 1.50 1.13 -5.03
N PHE A 49 1.65 2.43 -4.77
CA PHE A 49 0.52 3.34 -4.78
C PHE A 49 0.14 3.64 -6.23
N GLN A 50 -1.11 3.40 -6.57
CA GLN A 50 -1.62 3.50 -7.93
C GLN A 50 -2.73 4.55 -7.97
N ILE A 51 -2.66 5.51 -8.89
CA ILE A 51 -3.81 6.37 -9.22
C ILE A 51 -4.43 5.86 -10.51
N ILE A 52 -5.63 5.30 -10.36
CA ILE A 52 -6.44 4.74 -11.44
C ILE A 52 -7.41 5.81 -11.91
N THR A 53 -7.40 6.08 -13.22
CA THR A 53 -8.16 7.17 -13.83
C THR A 53 -9.17 6.66 -14.85
N ARG A 54 -10.38 7.18 -14.81
CA ARG A 54 -11.47 6.78 -15.68
C ARG A 54 -11.16 7.07 -17.15
N LYS A 55 -11.52 6.14 -18.04
CA LYS A 55 -11.46 6.36 -19.49
C LYS A 55 -12.21 7.64 -19.90
N GLY A 56 -11.52 8.52 -20.62
CA GLY A 56 -12.08 9.80 -21.08
C GLY A 56 -12.10 10.92 -20.04
N SER A 57 -11.57 10.73 -18.83
CA SER A 57 -11.44 11.80 -17.81
C SER A 57 -10.46 12.89 -18.18
N LYS A 58 -9.57 12.63 -19.16
CA LYS A 58 -8.44 13.48 -19.57
C LYS A 58 -7.37 13.66 -18.48
N ILE A 59 -7.37 12.82 -17.45
CA ILE A 59 -6.34 12.79 -16.41
C ILE A 59 -5.14 12.04 -16.98
N LYS A 60 -3.95 12.67 -16.96
CA LYS A 60 -2.70 12.11 -17.49
C LYS A 60 -1.57 12.13 -16.49
N ASP A 61 -1.66 12.96 -15.47
CA ASP A 61 -0.67 13.22 -14.45
C ASP A 61 -1.35 13.75 -13.16
N TRP A 62 -0.56 13.96 -12.12
CA TRP A 62 -1.03 14.52 -10.85
C TRP A 62 -1.76 15.87 -11.03
N ASN A 63 -1.21 16.80 -11.83
CA ASN A 63 -1.75 18.13 -11.97
C ASN A 63 -3.16 18.13 -12.59
N SER A 64 -3.43 17.18 -13.47
CA SER A 64 -4.73 17.02 -14.13
C SER A 64 -5.82 16.41 -13.26
N LEU A 65 -5.51 16.03 -11.99
CA LEU A 65 -6.49 15.69 -10.95
C LEU A 65 -7.22 16.92 -10.38
N LYS A 66 -6.65 18.12 -10.55
CA LYS A 66 -7.27 19.37 -10.07
C LYS A 66 -8.70 19.50 -10.61
N GLY A 67 -9.64 19.76 -9.68
CA GLY A 67 -11.05 19.92 -10.01
C GLY A 67 -11.79 18.63 -10.42
N LYS A 68 -11.18 17.45 -10.27
CA LYS A 68 -11.80 16.15 -10.56
C LYS A 68 -12.49 15.54 -9.34
N LYS A 69 -13.37 14.56 -9.60
CA LYS A 69 -14.00 13.76 -8.54
C LYS A 69 -13.07 12.59 -8.18
N VAL A 70 -12.49 12.61 -7.00
CA VAL A 70 -11.42 11.67 -6.61
C VAL A 70 -11.81 10.90 -5.35
N ASN A 71 -11.74 9.57 -5.41
CA ASN A 71 -11.82 8.76 -4.20
C ASN A 71 -10.43 8.67 -3.54
N ILE A 72 -10.34 9.15 -2.31
CA ILE A 72 -9.12 9.17 -1.50
C ILE A 72 -9.05 8.01 -0.49
N GLY A 73 -10.08 7.15 -0.47
CA GLY A 73 -10.18 6.00 0.42
C GLY A 73 -10.90 6.31 1.73
N ASN A 74 -11.41 5.24 2.36
CA ASN A 74 -12.15 5.35 3.61
C ASN A 74 -11.22 5.67 4.79
N PRO A 75 -11.70 6.40 5.81
CA PRO A 75 -10.94 6.74 7.00
C PRO A 75 -10.34 5.49 7.68
N GLY A 76 -9.09 5.60 8.15
CA GLY A 76 -8.38 4.53 8.83
C GLY A 76 -7.81 3.43 7.92
N SER A 77 -8.02 3.51 6.60
CA SER A 77 -7.38 2.60 5.65
C SER A 77 -5.96 3.05 5.31
N GLY A 78 -5.06 2.10 5.02
CA GLY A 78 -3.72 2.41 4.51
C GLY A 78 -3.76 3.18 3.19
N GLN A 79 -4.73 2.87 2.33
CA GLN A 79 -5.01 3.61 1.10
C GLN A 79 -5.21 5.11 1.37
N ARG A 80 -6.07 5.47 2.34
CA ARG A 80 -6.34 6.85 2.75
C ARG A 80 -5.07 7.51 3.26
N GLY A 81 -4.35 6.84 4.13
CA GLY A 81 -3.11 7.36 4.70
C GLY A 81 -2.06 7.67 3.64
N THR A 82 -1.80 6.75 2.71
CA THR A 82 -0.84 7.00 1.62
C THR A 82 -1.31 8.12 0.68
N PHE A 83 -2.62 8.23 0.43
CA PHE A 83 -3.15 9.33 -0.39
C PHE A 83 -2.94 10.71 0.31
N GLU A 84 -3.17 10.78 1.61
CA GLU A 84 -2.92 11.99 2.40
C GLU A 84 -1.46 12.40 2.38
N VAL A 85 -0.54 11.44 2.54
CA VAL A 85 0.91 11.70 2.43
C VAL A 85 1.27 12.24 1.04
N LEU A 86 0.67 11.72 -0.03
CA LEU A 86 0.89 12.23 -1.38
C LEU A 86 0.35 13.66 -1.55
N MET A 87 -0.82 13.98 -0.98
CA MET A 87 -1.35 15.35 -0.97
C MET A 87 -0.43 16.30 -0.20
N GLU A 88 0.03 15.90 0.99
CA GLU A 88 0.99 16.68 1.79
C GLU A 88 2.29 16.94 1.02
N ALA A 89 2.84 15.94 0.35
CA ALA A 89 4.05 16.08 -0.47
C ALA A 89 3.87 17.10 -1.60
N HIS A 90 2.68 17.18 -2.19
CA HIS A 90 2.36 18.15 -3.23
C HIS A 90 1.87 19.51 -2.69
N GLY A 91 1.81 19.68 -1.37
CA GLY A 91 1.36 20.93 -0.73
C GLY A 91 -0.12 21.26 -0.98
N VAL A 92 -0.97 20.23 -1.12
CA VAL A 92 -2.40 20.40 -1.37
C VAL A 92 -3.25 19.68 -0.32
N ASP A 93 -4.48 20.11 -0.18
CA ASP A 93 -5.52 19.45 0.61
C ASP A 93 -6.68 18.94 -0.28
N THR A 94 -7.77 18.49 0.32
CA THR A 94 -8.94 17.98 -0.39
C THR A 94 -9.63 19.03 -1.28
N GLY A 95 -9.45 20.32 -0.99
CA GLY A 95 -9.94 21.43 -1.82
C GLY A 95 -9.28 21.55 -3.20
N TYR A 96 -8.16 20.83 -3.41
CA TYR A 96 -7.53 20.73 -4.72
C TYR A 96 -8.41 20.01 -5.75
N PHE A 97 -9.19 19.06 -5.30
CA PHE A 97 -10.11 18.28 -6.13
C PHE A 97 -11.47 18.99 -6.27
N GLY A 98 -12.25 18.63 -7.28
CA GLY A 98 -13.62 19.13 -7.42
C GLY A 98 -14.56 18.54 -6.38
N SER A 99 -14.34 17.29 -6.00
CA SER A 99 -14.92 16.64 -4.83
C SER A 99 -14.10 15.41 -4.45
N THR A 100 -14.13 15.04 -3.18
CA THR A 100 -13.54 13.80 -2.68
C THR A 100 -14.64 12.84 -2.23
N SER A 101 -14.35 11.53 -2.32
CA SER A 101 -15.14 10.46 -1.74
C SER A 101 -14.27 9.56 -0.88
N GLU A 102 -14.91 8.81 0.02
CA GLU A 102 -14.26 7.94 1.01
C GLU A 102 -14.73 6.48 0.85
N LEU A 103 -14.85 6.06 -0.41
CA LEU A 103 -15.25 4.70 -0.76
C LEU A 103 -14.20 3.68 -0.34
N THR A 104 -14.66 2.53 0.07
CA THR A 104 -13.82 1.37 0.35
C THR A 104 -13.18 0.81 -0.92
N SER A 105 -12.17 -0.04 -0.76
CA SER A 105 -11.50 -0.72 -1.88
C SER A 105 -12.43 -1.61 -2.71
N SER A 106 -13.51 -2.13 -2.13
CA SER A 106 -14.51 -2.94 -2.83
C SER A 106 -15.49 -2.12 -3.68
N GLU A 107 -15.70 -0.84 -3.35
CA GLU A 107 -16.67 0.04 -4.02
C GLU A 107 -16.06 0.89 -5.14
N GLN A 108 -14.78 1.25 -5.00
CA GLN A 108 -14.13 2.25 -5.86
C GLN A 108 -14.09 1.89 -7.35
N SER A 109 -13.88 0.61 -7.68
CA SER A 109 -13.81 0.17 -9.08
C SER A 109 -15.15 0.27 -9.77
N GLY A 110 -16.25 -0.12 -9.09
CA GLY A 110 -17.60 0.06 -9.57
C GLY A 110 -17.95 1.53 -9.78
N ALA A 111 -17.65 2.37 -8.79
CA ALA A 111 -17.90 3.81 -8.86
C ALA A 111 -17.16 4.51 -10.02
N LEU A 112 -15.91 4.06 -10.32
CA LEU A 112 -15.15 4.56 -11.46
C LEU A 112 -15.78 4.16 -12.79
N CYS A 113 -16.16 2.89 -12.94
CA CYS A 113 -16.79 2.39 -14.16
C CYS A 113 -18.15 3.03 -14.40
N ASP A 114 -18.93 3.29 -13.35
CA ASP A 114 -20.20 4.01 -13.35
C ASP A 114 -20.06 5.52 -13.57
N LYS A 115 -18.84 6.05 -13.69
CA LYS A 115 -18.54 7.48 -13.87
C LYS A 115 -18.97 8.36 -12.67
N LYS A 116 -19.15 7.77 -11.51
CA LYS A 116 -19.42 8.52 -10.25
C LYS A 116 -18.21 9.26 -9.76
N ILE A 117 -17.00 8.70 -10.00
CA ILE A 117 -15.69 9.30 -9.74
C ILE A 117 -14.84 9.32 -11.02
N ASP A 118 -13.85 10.20 -11.06
CA ASP A 118 -12.91 10.35 -12.19
C ASP A 118 -11.60 9.60 -11.94
N ALA A 119 -11.21 9.44 -10.67
CA ALA A 119 -10.02 8.71 -10.25
C ALA A 119 -10.15 8.17 -8.84
N PHE A 120 -9.31 7.19 -8.51
CA PHE A 120 -9.06 6.75 -7.13
C PHE A 120 -7.60 6.39 -6.92
N GLY A 121 -7.10 6.57 -5.70
CA GLY A 121 -5.80 6.07 -5.28
C GLY A 121 -5.94 4.70 -4.63
N TYR A 122 -4.97 3.79 -4.82
CA TYR A 122 -4.96 2.50 -4.17
C TYR A 122 -3.54 1.99 -3.91
N THR A 123 -3.24 1.69 -2.66
CA THR A 123 -1.98 1.06 -2.25
C THR A 123 -2.25 -0.44 -2.15
N VAL A 124 -1.72 -1.22 -3.06
CA VAL A 124 -2.01 -2.66 -3.13
C VAL A 124 -0.99 -3.40 -3.99
N GLY A 125 -0.77 -4.68 -3.68
CA GLY A 125 0.05 -5.58 -4.48
C GLY A 125 -0.40 -5.69 -5.94
N VAL A 126 0.55 -5.88 -6.83
CA VAL A 126 0.34 -5.94 -8.28
C VAL A 126 0.69 -7.33 -8.80
N PRO A 127 -0.19 -7.96 -9.64
CA PRO A 127 -1.49 -7.47 -10.12
C PRO A 127 -2.59 -7.59 -9.04
N ASN A 128 -3.62 -6.73 -9.14
CA ASN A 128 -4.77 -6.73 -8.24
C ASN A 128 -6.08 -6.82 -9.00
N ALA A 129 -7.03 -7.63 -8.50
CA ALA A 129 -8.31 -7.88 -9.16
C ALA A 129 -9.20 -6.63 -9.24
N GLY A 130 -9.23 -5.78 -8.19
CA GLY A 130 -10.00 -4.53 -8.20
C GLY A 130 -9.47 -3.53 -9.22
N VAL A 131 -8.14 -3.43 -9.35
CA VAL A 131 -7.51 -2.61 -10.40
C VAL A 131 -7.82 -3.18 -11.79
N ALA A 132 -7.71 -4.51 -11.96
CA ALA A 132 -8.07 -5.18 -13.22
C ALA A 132 -9.53 -4.96 -13.60
N GLN A 133 -10.46 -4.96 -12.65
CA GLN A 133 -11.87 -4.62 -12.91
C GLN A 133 -12.01 -3.24 -13.55
N SER A 134 -11.26 -2.24 -13.07
CA SER A 134 -11.28 -0.89 -13.65
C SER A 134 -10.57 -0.80 -15.00
N THR A 135 -9.36 -1.37 -15.10
CA THR A 135 -8.53 -1.28 -16.30
C THR A 135 -9.05 -2.15 -17.44
N ASP A 136 -9.28 -3.43 -17.17
CA ASP A 136 -9.65 -4.43 -18.16
C ASP A 136 -11.15 -4.40 -18.44
N GLY A 137 -11.96 -4.08 -17.41
CA GLY A 137 -13.41 -4.05 -17.49
C GLY A 137 -13.96 -2.76 -18.12
N CYS A 138 -13.48 -1.59 -17.70
CA CYS A 138 -13.99 -0.30 -18.21
C CYS A 138 -12.93 0.63 -18.81
N GLY A 139 -11.74 0.12 -19.09
CA GLY A 139 -10.72 0.82 -19.87
C GLY A 139 -10.02 1.95 -19.11
N ALA A 140 -9.97 1.88 -17.80
CA ALA A 140 -9.24 2.83 -16.96
C ALA A 140 -7.73 2.76 -17.22
N SER A 141 -7.00 3.80 -16.87
CA SER A 141 -5.55 3.88 -17.00
C SER A 141 -4.91 4.21 -15.65
N ILE A 142 -3.64 3.85 -15.48
CA ILE A 142 -2.83 4.21 -14.32
C ILE A 142 -1.87 5.31 -14.76
N ILE A 143 -1.69 6.36 -13.93
CA ILE A 143 -0.77 7.47 -14.22
C ILE A 143 0.56 7.30 -13.51
N ASN A 144 1.62 7.90 -14.07
CA ASN A 144 2.93 8.00 -13.41
C ASN A 144 2.88 8.94 -12.21
N LEU A 145 3.66 8.61 -11.18
CA LEU A 145 3.85 9.40 -9.97
C LEU A 145 5.35 9.61 -9.67
N ASP A 146 6.12 9.98 -10.70
CA ASP A 146 7.55 10.29 -10.62
C ASP A 146 7.82 11.80 -10.52
N THR A 147 6.90 12.54 -9.92
CA THR A 147 7.00 13.99 -9.72
C THR A 147 8.10 14.36 -8.72
N ASP A 148 8.62 15.59 -8.79
CA ASP A 148 9.66 16.04 -7.86
C ASP A 148 9.23 15.98 -6.38
N PRO A 149 7.98 16.32 -6.01
CA PRO A 149 7.48 16.06 -4.65
C PRO A 149 7.56 14.59 -4.23
N VAL A 150 7.24 13.65 -5.12
CA VAL A 150 7.34 12.20 -4.84
C VAL A 150 8.79 11.75 -4.74
N LYS A 151 9.70 12.26 -5.58
CA LYS A 151 11.13 11.98 -5.46
C LYS A 151 11.67 12.42 -4.10
N LYS A 152 11.28 13.63 -3.65
CA LYS A 152 11.64 14.12 -2.32
C LYS A 152 11.04 13.27 -1.21
N LEU A 153 9.76 12.90 -1.31
CA LEU A 153 9.09 12.03 -0.35
C LEU A 153 9.84 10.71 -0.16
N VAL A 154 10.23 10.06 -1.25
CA VAL A 154 10.98 8.79 -1.22
C VAL A 154 12.39 8.98 -0.67
N ALA A 155 13.08 10.08 -1.02
CA ALA A 155 14.42 10.35 -0.52
C ALA A 155 14.48 10.62 0.99
N ASP A 156 13.45 11.29 1.52
CA ASP A 156 13.38 11.69 2.93
C ASP A 156 12.85 10.57 3.86
N ASN A 157 12.25 9.50 3.31
CA ASN A 157 11.56 8.49 4.11
C ASN A 157 11.97 7.07 3.69
N PRO A 158 12.75 6.35 4.53
CA PRO A 158 13.33 5.04 4.19
C PRO A 158 12.30 3.90 4.05
N PHE A 159 11.06 4.13 4.47
CA PHE A 159 9.97 3.18 4.35
C PHE A 159 9.18 3.31 3.04
N TYR A 160 9.50 4.30 2.19
CA TYR A 160 9.02 4.39 0.81
C TYR A 160 10.11 3.99 -0.18
N ALA A 161 9.70 3.43 -1.30
CA ALA A 161 10.57 3.12 -2.42
C ALA A 161 9.86 3.40 -3.75
N PHE A 162 10.64 3.70 -4.79
CA PHE A 162 10.09 3.69 -6.15
C PHE A 162 9.75 2.26 -6.57
N ALA A 163 8.64 2.15 -7.28
CA ALA A 163 8.15 0.90 -7.83
C ALA A 163 7.73 1.10 -9.29
N THR A 164 7.86 0.03 -10.07
CA THR A 164 7.41 -0.01 -11.46
C THR A 164 6.29 -1.01 -11.59
N ILE A 165 5.17 -0.59 -12.18
CA ILE A 165 4.11 -1.49 -12.64
C ILE A 165 4.44 -1.81 -14.10
N PRO A 166 4.82 -3.06 -14.44
CA PRO A 166 5.30 -3.39 -15.76
C PRO A 166 4.22 -3.22 -16.84
N LYS A 167 4.66 -2.84 -18.03
CA LYS A 167 3.84 -2.94 -19.24
C LYS A 167 3.20 -4.33 -19.33
N GLY A 168 1.93 -4.37 -19.69
CA GLY A 168 1.19 -5.62 -19.87
C GLY A 168 0.62 -6.23 -18.60
N THR A 169 0.89 -5.65 -17.42
CA THR A 169 0.27 -6.09 -16.15
C THR A 169 -1.25 -6.06 -16.22
N TYR A 170 -1.81 -5.02 -16.84
CA TYR A 170 -3.24 -4.88 -17.13
C TYR A 170 -3.42 -4.60 -18.63
N LYS A 171 -4.60 -4.90 -19.20
CA LYS A 171 -4.87 -4.69 -20.64
C LYS A 171 -4.61 -3.26 -21.13
N THR A 172 -4.80 -2.28 -20.26
CA THR A 172 -4.57 -0.86 -20.58
C THR A 172 -3.13 -0.41 -20.33
N SER A 173 -2.29 -1.19 -19.64
CA SER A 173 -0.88 -0.88 -19.34
C SER A 173 -0.01 -1.03 -20.58
N LYS A 174 -0.01 -0.02 -21.46
CA LYS A 174 0.75 0.00 -22.72
C LYS A 174 2.23 0.36 -22.54
N LYS A 175 2.60 0.91 -21.38
CA LYS A 175 3.95 1.30 -20.96
C LYS A 175 4.14 0.93 -19.50
N ASP A 176 5.38 0.90 -19.05
CA ASP A 176 5.70 0.86 -17.63
C ASP A 176 5.14 2.11 -16.94
N VAL A 177 4.66 1.93 -15.72
CA VAL A 177 4.20 3.03 -14.86
C VAL A 177 5.13 3.14 -13.67
N THR A 178 5.81 4.26 -13.54
CA THR A 178 6.64 4.58 -12.38
C THR A 178 5.77 5.19 -11.29
N THR A 179 5.90 4.67 -10.08
CA THR A 179 5.21 5.14 -8.89
C THR A 179 6.10 4.93 -7.66
N PHE A 180 5.60 5.23 -6.49
CA PHE A 180 6.21 4.87 -5.22
C PHE A 180 5.31 3.90 -4.47
N GLY A 181 5.82 3.30 -3.42
CA GLY A 181 5.03 2.38 -2.61
C GLY A 181 5.70 2.04 -1.30
N VAL A 182 5.04 1.15 -0.60
CA VAL A 182 5.43 0.57 0.69
C VAL A 182 5.62 -0.92 0.55
N MET A 183 6.12 -1.56 1.60
CA MET A 183 6.09 -3.02 1.74
C MET A 183 4.96 -3.41 2.68
N ALA A 184 4.21 -4.42 2.29
CA ALA A 184 3.34 -5.15 3.21
C ALA A 184 4.20 -6.10 4.03
N SER A 185 4.12 -6.04 5.36
CA SER A 185 4.89 -6.92 6.23
C SER A 185 3.98 -7.57 7.26
N VAL A 186 4.29 -8.79 7.63
CA VAL A 186 3.66 -9.44 8.77
C VAL A 186 4.26 -8.84 10.04
N VAL A 187 3.38 -8.41 10.94
CA VAL A 187 3.72 -7.79 12.22
C VAL A 187 3.00 -8.47 13.36
N THR A 188 3.57 -8.33 14.55
CA THR A 188 3.04 -8.90 15.78
C THR A 188 3.35 -7.97 16.97
N SER A 189 2.97 -8.37 18.18
CA SER A 189 3.36 -7.74 19.44
C SER A 189 4.54 -8.48 20.06
N GLU A 190 5.41 -7.76 20.77
CA GLU A 190 6.46 -8.36 21.61
C GLU A 190 5.93 -9.32 22.69
N ALA A 191 4.64 -9.22 23.01
CA ALA A 191 3.98 -10.08 23.99
C ALA A 191 3.62 -11.48 23.43
N VAL A 192 3.72 -11.68 22.11
CA VAL A 192 3.44 -12.99 21.51
C VAL A 192 4.61 -13.94 21.79
N PRO A 193 4.34 -15.20 22.17
CA PRO A 193 5.40 -16.16 22.48
C PRO A 193 6.37 -16.40 21.30
N GLU A 194 7.66 -16.50 21.61
CA GLU A 194 8.73 -16.65 20.62
C GLU A 194 8.57 -17.93 19.79
N ASP A 195 8.21 -19.03 20.42
CA ASP A 195 7.99 -20.32 19.77
C ASP A 195 6.83 -20.27 18.76
N LEU A 196 5.78 -19.49 19.06
CA LEU A 196 4.67 -19.29 18.13
C LEU A 196 5.11 -18.49 16.89
N VAL A 197 5.86 -17.41 17.08
CA VAL A 197 6.38 -16.60 15.96
C VAL A 197 7.35 -17.43 15.11
N TYR A 198 8.25 -18.16 15.77
CA TYR A 198 9.16 -19.09 15.08
C TYR A 198 8.40 -20.13 14.25
N ALA A 199 7.36 -20.73 14.79
CA ALA A 199 6.55 -21.71 14.07
C ALA A 199 5.89 -21.11 12.81
N VAL A 200 5.40 -19.87 12.88
CA VAL A 200 4.83 -19.16 11.72
C VAL A 200 5.89 -18.88 10.66
N VAL A 201 7.04 -18.33 11.06
CA VAL A 201 8.16 -18.04 10.14
C VAL A 201 8.63 -19.31 9.47
N LYS A 202 8.91 -20.38 10.24
CA LYS A 202 9.33 -21.67 9.74
C LYS A 202 8.33 -22.24 8.73
N ALA A 203 7.04 -22.23 9.05
CA ALA A 203 6.00 -22.72 8.16
C ALA A 203 5.98 -21.99 6.80
N VAL A 204 6.17 -20.67 6.78
CA VAL A 204 6.18 -19.88 5.55
C VAL A 204 7.46 -20.12 4.75
N PHE A 205 8.63 -20.06 5.38
CA PHE A 205 9.91 -20.16 4.66
C PHE A 205 10.24 -21.56 4.19
N GLU A 206 9.86 -22.61 4.95
CA GLU A 206 10.02 -23.99 4.51
C GLU A 206 9.04 -24.40 3.39
N ASN A 207 7.91 -23.68 3.25
CA ASN A 207 6.90 -23.91 2.21
C ASN A 207 6.74 -22.71 1.27
N LEU A 208 7.83 -21.98 1.03
CA LEU A 208 7.78 -20.71 0.29
C LEU A 208 7.22 -20.85 -1.12
N ASP A 209 7.50 -21.95 -1.82
CA ASP A 209 6.98 -22.20 -3.17
C ASP A 209 5.45 -22.38 -3.19
N ASP A 210 4.88 -22.98 -2.15
CA ASP A 210 3.43 -23.08 -2.00
C ASP A 210 2.83 -21.78 -1.53
N PHE A 211 3.51 -21.04 -0.67
CA PHE A 211 3.10 -19.69 -0.27
C PHE A 211 3.02 -18.73 -1.47
N LYS A 212 4.00 -18.79 -2.39
CA LYS A 212 3.99 -17.99 -3.63
C LYS A 212 2.77 -18.25 -4.51
N LYS A 213 2.22 -19.45 -4.49
CA LYS A 213 1.03 -19.83 -5.29
C LYS A 213 -0.28 -19.28 -4.72
N GLN A 214 -0.30 -18.85 -3.45
CA GLN A 214 -1.53 -18.40 -2.78
C GLN A 214 -2.07 -17.08 -3.35
N HIS A 215 -1.18 -16.20 -3.88
CA HIS A 215 -1.59 -14.95 -4.47
C HIS A 215 -0.62 -14.48 -5.56
N PRO A 216 -1.09 -13.89 -6.68
CA PRO A 216 -0.22 -13.41 -7.76
C PRO A 216 0.85 -12.40 -7.31
N ALA A 217 0.58 -11.56 -6.32
CA ALA A 217 1.55 -10.62 -5.77
C ALA A 217 2.72 -11.31 -5.03
N PHE A 218 2.57 -12.58 -4.65
CA PHE A 218 3.59 -13.38 -3.99
C PHE A 218 4.51 -14.12 -4.96
N ALA A 219 4.18 -14.16 -6.26
CA ALA A 219 4.90 -14.96 -7.25
C ALA A 219 6.42 -14.72 -7.27
N ASN A 220 6.85 -13.50 -6.97
CA ASN A 220 8.25 -13.07 -7.03
C ASN A 220 8.89 -12.86 -5.64
N LEU A 221 8.35 -13.45 -4.57
CA LEU A 221 8.94 -13.36 -3.24
C LEU A 221 10.37 -13.93 -3.24
N ASP A 222 11.29 -13.17 -2.67
CA ASP A 222 12.68 -13.56 -2.47
C ASP A 222 12.94 -13.64 -0.96
N PRO A 223 13.27 -14.83 -0.40
CA PRO A 223 13.47 -14.98 1.04
C PRO A 223 14.54 -14.04 1.60
N LYS A 224 15.57 -13.69 0.80
CA LYS A 224 16.61 -12.75 1.22
C LYS A 224 16.08 -11.31 1.38
N LYS A 225 15.09 -10.93 0.59
CA LYS A 225 14.41 -9.65 0.68
C LYS A 225 13.36 -9.62 1.78
N MET A 226 12.65 -10.73 1.96
CA MET A 226 11.61 -10.85 2.98
C MET A 226 12.11 -10.61 4.42
N ILE A 227 13.41 -10.79 4.67
CA ILE A 227 14.03 -10.58 5.98
C ILE A 227 14.70 -9.19 6.13
N VAL A 228 14.58 -8.32 5.13
CA VAL A 228 15.24 -6.98 5.13
C VAL A 228 14.29 -5.88 4.70
N ASP A 229 13.59 -6.04 3.56
CA ASP A 229 12.86 -4.95 2.93
C ASP A 229 11.61 -4.56 3.72
N GLY A 230 11.43 -3.26 3.99
CA GLY A 230 10.21 -2.73 4.61
C GLY A 230 9.95 -3.16 6.06
N LEU A 231 10.94 -3.69 6.74
CA LEU A 231 10.88 -4.01 8.18
C LEU A 231 11.28 -2.78 8.98
N SER A 232 10.31 -1.90 9.25
CA SER A 232 10.54 -0.59 9.86
C SER A 232 10.23 -0.55 11.37
N ALA A 233 9.87 -1.69 11.97
CA ALA A 233 9.88 -1.97 13.40
C ALA A 233 10.95 -3.04 13.67
N PRO A 234 11.46 -3.18 14.93
CA PRO A 234 12.38 -4.25 15.27
C PRO A 234 11.79 -5.64 15.00
N LEU A 235 12.64 -6.58 14.59
CA LEU A 235 12.22 -7.97 14.45
C LEU A 235 11.79 -8.57 15.80
N HIS A 236 10.80 -9.45 15.74
CA HIS A 236 10.47 -10.29 16.90
C HIS A 236 11.58 -11.33 17.11
N PRO A 237 11.96 -11.67 18.36
CA PRO A 237 13.01 -12.69 18.61
C PRO A 237 12.74 -14.03 17.90
N GLY A 238 11.49 -14.49 17.85
CA GLY A 238 11.12 -15.71 17.11
C GLY A 238 11.17 -15.59 15.57
N ALA A 239 11.52 -14.42 15.03
CA ALA A 239 11.70 -14.21 13.59
C ALA A 239 13.20 -14.08 13.21
N VAL A 240 14.12 -14.23 14.15
CA VAL A 240 15.58 -14.21 13.99
C VAL A 240 16.14 -15.63 14.04
#